data_f7c04c5863c3d5ee89d4349ee244acc6
#
_entry.id   f7c04c5863c3d5ee89d4349ee244acc6
#
_cell.length_a   1.000
_cell.length_b   1.000
_cell.length_c   1.000
_cell.angle_alpha   90.00
_cell.angle_beta   90.00
_cell.angle_gamma   90.00
#
_symmetry.space_group_name_H-M   'P 1'
#
loop_
_entity.id
_entity.type
_entity.pdbx_description
1 polymer ?
#
loop_
_entity_poly.entity_id
_entity_poly.type
_entity_poly.pdbx_seq_one_letter_code
_entity_poly.pdbx_strand_id
1 'polypeptide(L)'
;RVEKFLKEEICPECQGTRLSKEARKPLIRGIGLDKACQMPLNDLVEWVRGIPDSMPNEMKPMAPEICDSFLDVSKRLLDLGLGYLSLDRATSTLSTGERQRMQLARAVRNRTTGILYVLDEPSIGLHPSNIYGLIGVMNDLIQDGNSILLVDHDTEIIKEANWLIEMGPEAGKNGGYVFTEGTIEQI
;
A
#
# COMPACT_ATOMS: atom_id res chain seq x y z
N ARG A 1 -7.78 -9.43 -28.68
CA ARG A 1 -8.72 -8.56 -29.45
C ARG A 1 -10.20 -8.94 -29.26
N VAL A 2 -10.49 -9.82 -28.32
CA VAL A 2 -11.87 -10.22 -27.95
C VAL A 2 -12.52 -9.18 -27.03
N GLU A 3 -11.72 -8.40 -26.29
CA GLU A 3 -12.17 -7.38 -25.33
C GLU A 3 -13.14 -6.33 -25.91
N LYS A 4 -13.04 -6.04 -27.22
CA LYS A 4 -13.96 -5.11 -27.89
C LYS A 4 -15.41 -5.61 -27.98
N PHE A 5 -15.64 -6.90 -27.74
CA PHE A 5 -16.96 -7.54 -27.77
C PHE A 5 -17.46 -7.93 -26.39
N LEU A 6 -16.66 -7.71 -25.34
CA LEU A 6 -17.05 -7.96 -23.96
C LEU A 6 -17.72 -6.71 -23.39
N LYS A 7 -18.91 -6.90 -22.84
CA LYS A 7 -19.63 -5.87 -22.10
C LYS A 7 -19.58 -6.24 -20.62
N GLU A 8 -18.95 -5.38 -19.84
CA GLU A 8 -18.93 -5.56 -18.39
C GLU A 8 -20.27 -5.10 -17.82
N GLU A 9 -20.95 -6.00 -17.12
CA GLU A 9 -22.21 -5.72 -16.43
C GLU A 9 -22.12 -6.16 -14.97
N ILE A 10 -22.82 -5.42 -14.10
CA ILE A 10 -22.89 -5.79 -12.69
C ILE A 10 -23.68 -7.10 -12.58
N CYS A 11 -23.09 -8.11 -11.94
CA CYS A 11 -23.74 -9.38 -11.70
C CYS A 11 -25.05 -9.19 -10.92
N PRO A 12 -26.20 -9.62 -11.44
CA PRO A 12 -27.50 -9.40 -10.79
C PRO A 12 -27.64 -10.16 -9.47
N GLU A 13 -26.88 -11.24 -9.28
CA GLU A 13 -26.92 -12.05 -8.06
C GLU A 13 -26.10 -11.48 -6.91
N CYS A 14 -24.85 -11.12 -7.16
CA CYS A 14 -23.97 -10.57 -6.13
C CYS A 14 -23.93 -9.04 -6.10
N GLN A 15 -24.50 -8.36 -7.10
CA GLN A 15 -24.53 -6.89 -7.21
C GLN A 15 -23.14 -6.24 -7.08
N GLY A 16 -22.12 -6.89 -7.67
CA GLY A 16 -20.74 -6.41 -7.63
C GLY A 16 -19.93 -6.80 -6.40
N THR A 17 -20.56 -7.35 -5.35
CA THR A 17 -19.83 -7.72 -4.09
C THR A 17 -18.91 -8.93 -4.24
N ARG A 18 -19.09 -9.74 -5.28
CA ARG A 18 -18.35 -11.01 -5.49
C ARG A 18 -18.55 -12.05 -4.36
N LEU A 19 -19.50 -11.82 -3.47
CA LEU A 19 -19.83 -12.70 -2.33
C LEU A 19 -21.15 -13.41 -2.58
N SER A 20 -21.26 -14.65 -2.12
CA SER A 20 -22.51 -15.41 -2.12
C SER A 20 -23.55 -14.77 -1.19
N LYS A 21 -24.81 -15.15 -1.35
CA LYS A 21 -25.89 -14.70 -0.45
C LYS A 21 -25.63 -15.12 1.00
N GLU A 22 -25.08 -16.32 1.20
CA GLU A 22 -24.76 -16.89 2.49
C GLU A 22 -23.63 -16.11 3.17
N ALA A 23 -22.57 -15.73 2.43
CA ALA A 23 -21.45 -14.97 2.95
C ALA A 23 -21.82 -13.53 3.37
N ARG A 24 -22.92 -13.00 2.84
CA ARG A 24 -23.43 -11.66 3.17
C ARG A 24 -24.39 -11.62 4.37
N LYS A 25 -24.86 -12.79 4.85
CA LYS A 25 -25.81 -12.87 5.97
C LYS A 25 -25.20 -12.57 7.35
N PRO A 26 -23.98 -13.08 7.68
CA PRO A 26 -23.40 -12.81 8.99
C PRO A 26 -23.11 -11.32 9.17
N LEU A 27 -23.49 -10.80 10.34
CA LEU A 27 -23.21 -9.41 10.70
C LEU A 27 -22.30 -9.37 11.92
N ILE A 28 -21.25 -8.59 11.87
CA ILE A 28 -20.38 -8.25 13.00
C ILE A 28 -20.58 -6.77 13.31
N ARG A 29 -21.00 -6.45 14.52
CA ARG A 29 -21.36 -5.08 14.92
C ARG A 29 -22.36 -4.42 13.94
N GLY A 30 -23.33 -5.21 13.45
CA GLY A 30 -24.35 -4.74 12.51
C GLY A 30 -23.90 -4.55 11.06
N ILE A 31 -22.65 -4.89 10.72
CA ILE A 31 -22.05 -4.69 9.38
C ILE A 31 -21.72 -6.05 8.78
N GLY A 32 -22.15 -6.28 7.53
CA GLY A 32 -21.82 -7.47 6.76
C GLY A 32 -20.47 -7.33 6.06
N LEU A 33 -19.91 -8.47 5.65
CA LEU A 33 -18.60 -8.54 4.98
C LEU A 33 -18.58 -7.70 3.68
N ASP A 34 -19.67 -7.66 2.94
CA ASP A 34 -19.83 -6.87 1.73
C ASP A 34 -19.66 -5.36 2.01
N LYS A 35 -20.28 -4.88 3.08
CA LYS A 35 -20.16 -3.47 3.49
C LYS A 35 -18.79 -3.15 4.07
N ALA A 36 -18.24 -4.06 4.87
CA ALA A 36 -16.90 -3.90 5.42
C ALA A 36 -15.85 -3.78 4.29
N CYS A 37 -15.94 -4.60 3.24
CA CYS A 37 -15.03 -4.52 2.08
C CYS A 37 -15.15 -3.22 1.28
N GLN A 38 -16.28 -2.52 1.35
CA GLN A 38 -16.52 -1.24 0.67
C GLN A 38 -16.06 -0.02 1.47
N MET A 39 -15.77 -0.19 2.76
CA MET A 39 -15.27 0.90 3.59
C MET A 39 -13.87 1.34 3.16
N PRO A 40 -13.55 2.65 3.25
CA PRO A 40 -12.17 3.10 3.27
C PRO A 40 -11.38 2.38 4.36
N LEU A 41 -10.12 2.07 4.09
CA LEU A 41 -9.29 1.33 5.05
C LEU A 41 -9.17 2.03 6.42
N ASN A 42 -9.19 3.38 6.44
CA ASN A 42 -9.24 4.15 7.67
C ASN A 42 -10.44 3.74 8.55
N ASP A 43 -11.63 3.74 7.97
CA ASP A 43 -12.87 3.44 8.67
C ASP A 43 -12.94 1.94 9.04
N LEU A 44 -12.44 1.09 8.14
CA LEU A 44 -12.40 -0.36 8.36
C LEU A 44 -11.49 -0.71 9.56
N VAL A 45 -10.34 -0.06 9.70
CA VAL A 45 -9.43 -0.24 10.84
C VAL A 45 -10.12 0.13 12.15
N GLU A 46 -10.81 1.26 12.21
CA GLU A 46 -11.55 1.68 13.42
C GLU A 46 -12.68 0.70 13.77
N TRP A 47 -13.38 0.19 12.76
CA TRP A 47 -14.41 -0.82 12.96
C TRP A 47 -13.83 -2.14 13.48
N VAL A 48 -12.70 -2.62 12.92
CA VAL A 48 -12.03 -3.86 13.31
C VAL A 48 -11.52 -3.79 14.75
N ARG A 49 -10.96 -2.65 15.18
CA ARG A 49 -10.52 -2.45 16.58
C ARG A 49 -11.60 -2.74 17.63
N GLY A 50 -12.84 -2.46 17.31
CA GLY A 50 -13.97 -2.73 18.22
C GLY A 50 -14.57 -4.13 18.09
N ILE A 51 -14.07 -5.01 17.20
CA ILE A 51 -14.63 -6.37 17.01
C ILE A 51 -14.42 -7.25 18.25
N PRO A 52 -13.20 -7.33 18.87
CA PRO A 52 -12.97 -8.25 19.98
C PRO A 52 -13.96 -8.08 21.14
N ASP A 53 -14.30 -6.83 21.47
CA ASP A 53 -15.23 -6.52 22.57
C ASP A 53 -16.66 -6.93 22.27
N SER A 54 -17.02 -7.00 21.00
CA SER A 54 -18.39 -7.33 20.53
C SER A 54 -18.62 -8.81 20.30
N MET A 55 -17.58 -9.65 20.41
CA MET A 55 -17.67 -11.08 20.16
C MET A 55 -18.32 -11.85 21.31
N PRO A 56 -19.07 -12.95 21.01
CA PRO A 56 -19.53 -13.90 22.02
C PRO A 56 -18.35 -14.47 22.83
N ASN A 57 -18.60 -14.86 24.07
CA ASN A 57 -17.55 -15.33 24.99
C ASN A 57 -16.71 -16.49 24.43
N GLU A 58 -17.31 -17.34 23.62
CA GLU A 58 -16.64 -18.48 22.97
C GLU A 58 -15.59 -18.05 21.94
N MET A 59 -15.80 -16.90 21.29
CA MET A 59 -14.92 -16.38 20.24
C MET A 59 -13.94 -15.30 20.75
N LYS A 60 -14.17 -14.74 21.92
CA LYS A 60 -13.31 -13.71 22.53
C LYS A 60 -11.83 -14.07 22.62
N PRO A 61 -11.43 -15.33 22.92
CA PRO A 61 -10.01 -15.67 22.98
C PRO A 61 -9.28 -15.60 21.63
N MET A 62 -9.98 -15.83 20.52
CA MET A 62 -9.40 -15.86 19.16
C MET A 62 -9.52 -14.53 18.43
N ALA A 63 -10.49 -13.72 18.76
CA ALA A 63 -10.80 -12.49 18.05
C ALA A 63 -9.64 -11.48 18.07
N PRO A 64 -8.92 -11.23 19.18
CA PRO A 64 -7.79 -10.31 19.20
C PRO A 64 -6.69 -10.71 18.22
N GLU A 65 -6.25 -11.94 18.20
CA GLU A 65 -5.16 -12.41 17.33
C GLU A 65 -5.46 -12.18 15.84
N ILE A 66 -6.70 -12.48 15.43
CA ILE A 66 -7.14 -12.26 14.04
C ILE A 66 -7.21 -10.76 13.73
N CYS A 67 -7.77 -9.96 14.64
CA CYS A 67 -7.88 -8.51 14.45
C CYS A 67 -6.50 -7.84 14.44
N ASP A 68 -5.60 -8.22 15.35
CA ASP A 68 -4.25 -7.67 15.44
C ASP A 68 -3.45 -7.97 14.16
N SER A 69 -3.56 -9.19 13.62
CA SER A 69 -2.93 -9.53 12.35
C SER A 69 -3.42 -8.66 11.18
N PHE A 70 -4.71 -8.33 11.14
CA PHE A 70 -5.27 -7.39 10.15
C PHE A 70 -4.77 -5.97 10.40
N LEU A 71 -4.77 -5.51 11.64
CA LEU A 71 -4.36 -4.15 12.03
C LEU A 71 -2.88 -3.90 11.70
N ASP A 72 -2.01 -4.88 11.92
CA ASP A 72 -0.57 -4.79 11.58
C ASP A 72 -0.34 -4.59 10.09
N VAL A 73 -1.05 -5.35 9.25
CA VAL A 73 -0.96 -5.18 7.79
C VAL A 73 -1.53 -3.84 7.37
N SER A 74 -2.68 -3.47 7.95
CA SER A 74 -3.37 -2.22 7.61
C SER A 74 -2.56 -1.00 7.99
N LYS A 75 -1.85 -1.01 9.12
CA LYS A 75 -0.98 0.09 9.55
C LYS A 75 0.02 0.49 8.46
N ARG A 76 0.70 -0.48 7.85
CA ARG A 76 1.66 -0.21 6.77
C ARG A 76 1.01 0.46 5.55
N LEU A 77 -0.22 0.03 5.20
CA LEU A 77 -0.96 0.66 4.12
C LEU A 77 -1.38 2.10 4.46
N LEU A 78 -1.73 2.34 5.73
CA LEU A 78 -2.05 3.69 6.21
C LEU A 78 -0.81 4.59 6.19
N ASP A 79 0.33 4.09 6.67
CA ASP A 79 1.61 4.80 6.66
C ASP A 79 2.02 5.18 5.22
N LEU A 80 1.68 4.36 4.24
CA LEU A 80 1.89 4.60 2.82
C LEU A 80 0.79 5.48 2.17
N GLY A 81 -0.11 6.08 2.95
CA GLY A 81 -1.16 6.96 2.46
C GLY A 81 -2.26 6.27 1.65
N LEU A 82 -2.46 4.97 1.84
CA LEU A 82 -3.48 4.18 1.11
C LEU A 82 -4.78 4.01 1.91
N GLY A 83 -4.99 4.78 2.96
CA GLY A 83 -6.13 4.66 3.87
C GLY A 83 -7.50 4.95 3.26
N TYR A 84 -7.54 5.62 2.11
CA TYR A 84 -8.78 5.90 1.37
C TYR A 84 -9.20 4.75 0.46
N LEU A 85 -8.35 3.74 0.24
CA LEU A 85 -8.69 2.59 -0.58
C LEU A 85 -9.63 1.64 0.17
N SER A 86 -10.51 1.00 -0.56
CA SER A 86 -11.36 -0.08 -0.05
C SER A 86 -10.85 -1.45 -0.52
N LEU A 87 -11.18 -2.52 0.23
CA LEU A 87 -10.73 -3.88 -0.08
C LEU A 87 -11.36 -4.45 -1.34
N ASP A 88 -12.52 -3.95 -1.75
CA ASP A 88 -13.22 -4.39 -2.97
C ASP A 88 -12.70 -3.72 -4.24
N ARG A 89 -11.86 -2.68 -4.11
CA ARG A 89 -11.31 -1.95 -5.26
C ARG A 89 -10.45 -2.85 -6.14
N ALA A 90 -10.76 -2.87 -7.44
CA ALA A 90 -10.01 -3.67 -8.40
C ALA A 90 -8.60 -3.13 -8.59
N THR A 91 -7.59 -4.01 -8.57
CA THR A 91 -6.18 -3.64 -8.74
C THR A 91 -5.90 -2.92 -10.06
N SER A 92 -6.67 -3.21 -11.11
CA SER A 92 -6.58 -2.54 -12.42
C SER A 92 -6.93 -1.05 -12.38
N THR A 93 -7.66 -0.60 -11.35
CA THR A 93 -8.06 0.80 -11.17
C THR A 93 -7.06 1.62 -10.35
N LEU A 94 -6.03 0.97 -9.81
CA LEU A 94 -4.98 1.64 -9.04
C LEU A 94 -4.03 2.40 -9.96
N SER A 95 -3.62 3.58 -9.55
CA SER A 95 -2.55 4.34 -10.19
C SER A 95 -1.20 3.61 -10.07
N THR A 96 -0.20 4.03 -10.83
CA THR A 96 1.14 3.43 -10.75
C THR A 96 1.74 3.58 -9.36
N GLY A 97 1.65 4.78 -8.75
CA GLY A 97 2.14 5.02 -7.39
C GLY A 97 1.39 4.19 -6.32
N GLU A 98 0.05 4.06 -6.42
CA GLU A 98 -0.71 3.20 -5.52
C GLU A 98 -0.27 1.74 -5.62
N ARG A 99 -0.03 1.24 -6.84
CA ARG A 99 0.47 -0.14 -7.04
C ARG A 99 1.86 -0.35 -6.46
N GLN A 100 2.78 0.60 -6.66
CA GLN A 100 4.13 0.54 -6.09
C GLN A 100 4.08 0.50 -4.57
N ARG A 101 3.33 1.40 -3.94
CA ARG A 101 3.18 1.43 -2.47
C ARG A 101 2.53 0.16 -1.92
N MET A 102 1.52 -0.38 -2.61
CA MET A 102 0.93 -1.68 -2.25
C MET A 102 1.96 -2.83 -2.32
N GLN A 103 2.83 -2.82 -3.33
CA GLN A 103 3.90 -3.81 -3.46
C GLN A 103 4.95 -3.67 -2.35
N LEU A 104 5.32 -2.43 -1.95
CA LEU A 104 6.21 -2.18 -0.82
C LEU A 104 5.64 -2.73 0.49
N ALA A 105 4.37 -2.44 0.80
CA ALA A 105 3.71 -2.98 2.00
C ALA A 105 3.73 -4.50 2.03
N ARG A 106 3.54 -5.15 0.86
CA ARG A 106 3.62 -6.60 0.73
C ARG A 106 5.03 -7.14 0.91
N ALA A 107 6.04 -6.43 0.40
CA ALA A 107 7.44 -6.84 0.48
C ALA A 107 7.94 -6.91 1.93
N VAL A 108 7.68 -5.86 2.72
CA VAL A 108 8.01 -5.84 4.16
C VAL A 108 7.34 -6.98 4.91
N ARG A 109 6.07 -7.28 4.61
CA ARG A 109 5.36 -8.40 5.23
C ARG A 109 6.04 -9.74 4.98
N ASN A 110 6.55 -9.95 3.78
CA ASN A 110 7.12 -11.24 3.36
C ASN A 110 8.56 -11.44 3.84
N ARG A 111 9.21 -10.42 4.44
CA ARG A 111 10.61 -10.45 4.91
C ARG A 111 11.57 -11.04 3.88
N THR A 112 11.39 -10.64 2.62
CA THR A 112 12.31 -11.05 1.55
C THR A 112 13.65 -10.35 1.73
N THR A 113 14.75 -11.05 1.44
CA THR A 113 16.12 -10.53 1.58
C THR A 113 16.88 -10.65 0.26
N GLY A 114 17.88 -9.77 0.05
CA GLY A 114 18.74 -9.81 -1.13
C GLY A 114 18.08 -9.35 -2.43
N ILE A 115 17.00 -8.57 -2.35
CA ILE A 115 16.26 -8.04 -3.51
C ILE A 115 16.68 -6.58 -3.77
N LEU A 116 16.77 -6.21 -5.04
CA LEU A 116 16.85 -4.82 -5.48
C LEU A 116 15.45 -4.33 -5.85
N TYR A 117 14.94 -3.36 -5.11
CA TYR A 117 13.70 -2.65 -5.43
C TYR A 117 14.03 -1.41 -6.27
N VAL A 118 13.41 -1.30 -7.43
CA VAL A 118 13.51 -0.11 -8.29
C VAL A 118 12.19 0.63 -8.22
N LEU A 119 12.23 1.87 -7.73
CA LEU A 119 11.07 2.72 -7.49
C LEU A 119 11.20 4.00 -8.32
N ASP A 120 10.14 4.34 -9.03
CA ASP A 120 10.07 5.54 -9.85
C ASP A 120 8.98 6.46 -9.28
N GLU A 121 9.40 7.58 -8.69
CA GLU A 121 8.57 8.60 -8.05
C GLU A 121 7.48 8.04 -7.09
N PRO A 122 7.84 7.18 -6.10
CA PRO A 122 6.86 6.61 -5.19
C PRO A 122 6.20 7.65 -4.26
N SER A 123 6.81 8.83 -4.10
CA SER A 123 6.25 9.96 -3.34
C SER A 123 5.11 10.66 -4.05
N ILE A 124 4.95 10.45 -5.37
CA ILE A 124 4.00 11.21 -6.16
C ILE A 124 2.57 11.07 -5.62
N GLY A 125 1.91 12.20 -5.40
CA GLY A 125 0.55 12.23 -4.85
C GLY A 125 0.43 11.85 -3.37
N LEU A 126 1.54 11.72 -2.64
CA LEU A 126 1.52 11.60 -1.19
C LEU A 126 1.34 12.96 -0.51
N HIS A 127 0.58 12.96 0.56
CA HIS A 127 0.57 14.08 1.49
C HIS A 127 1.91 14.10 2.27
N PRO A 128 2.48 15.27 2.61
CA PRO A 128 3.75 15.35 3.35
C PRO A 128 3.82 14.48 4.61
N SER A 129 2.70 14.34 5.33
CA SER A 129 2.64 13.46 6.52
C SER A 129 2.90 11.98 6.23
N ASN A 130 2.70 11.53 4.98
CA ASN A 130 2.90 10.14 4.59
C ASN A 130 4.29 9.87 3.99
N ILE A 131 5.08 10.92 3.73
CA ILE A 131 6.47 10.77 3.26
C ILE A 131 7.29 10.03 4.31
N TYR A 132 7.18 10.38 5.58
CA TYR A 132 7.87 9.68 6.67
C TYR A 132 7.45 8.20 6.79
N GLY A 133 6.18 7.89 6.52
CA GLY A 133 5.69 6.50 6.44
C GLY A 133 6.35 5.72 5.30
N LEU A 134 6.48 6.34 4.11
CA LEU A 134 7.19 5.74 2.97
C LEU A 134 8.66 5.51 3.29
N ILE A 135 9.34 6.49 3.88
CA ILE A 135 10.74 6.39 4.33
C ILE A 135 10.88 5.24 5.35
N GLY A 136 9.98 5.15 6.33
CA GLY A 136 9.97 4.07 7.32
C GLY A 136 9.89 2.68 6.67
N VAL A 137 8.98 2.49 5.73
CA VAL A 137 8.83 1.23 4.98
C VAL A 137 10.08 0.91 4.15
N MET A 138 10.71 1.89 3.52
CA MET A 138 11.96 1.70 2.79
C MET A 138 13.11 1.30 3.72
N ASN A 139 13.22 1.93 4.88
CA ASN A 139 14.23 1.61 5.88
C ASN A 139 14.04 0.19 6.44
N ASP A 140 12.81 -0.26 6.68
CA ASP A 140 12.52 -1.64 7.07
C ASP A 140 13.04 -2.64 6.03
N LEU A 141 12.83 -2.36 4.72
CA LEU A 141 13.34 -3.21 3.64
C LEU A 141 14.86 -3.25 3.60
N ILE A 142 15.53 -2.11 3.79
CA ILE A 142 17.00 -2.03 3.84
C ILE A 142 17.55 -2.82 5.04
N GLN A 143 16.92 -2.68 6.21
CA GLN A 143 17.31 -3.42 7.43
C GLN A 143 17.12 -4.93 7.26
N ASP A 144 16.13 -5.38 6.49
CA ASP A 144 15.94 -6.77 6.12
C ASP A 144 16.98 -7.28 5.08
N GLY A 145 17.99 -6.47 4.70
CA GLY A 145 19.08 -6.87 3.80
C GLY A 145 18.77 -6.71 2.32
N ASN A 146 17.85 -5.79 1.97
CA ASN A 146 17.54 -5.44 0.59
C ASN A 146 18.24 -4.14 0.15
N SER A 147 18.20 -3.85 -1.14
CA SER A 147 18.69 -2.59 -1.72
C SER A 147 17.53 -1.87 -2.43
N ILE A 148 17.57 -0.55 -2.41
CA ILE A 148 16.57 0.29 -3.08
C ILE A 148 17.28 1.24 -4.04
N LEU A 149 16.89 1.22 -5.31
CA LEU A 149 17.22 2.24 -6.29
C LEU A 149 15.97 3.11 -6.49
N LEU A 150 16.09 4.38 -6.17
CA LEU A 150 14.97 5.30 -6.12
C LEU A 150 15.21 6.46 -7.08
N VAL A 151 14.20 6.79 -7.88
CA VAL A 151 14.10 8.06 -8.61
C VAL A 151 13.03 8.88 -7.93
N ASP A 152 13.38 10.02 -7.36
CA ASP A 152 12.42 10.92 -6.70
C ASP A 152 12.98 12.35 -6.68
N HIS A 153 12.11 13.31 -6.45
CA HIS A 153 12.46 14.74 -6.34
C HIS A 153 12.05 15.34 -4.97
N ASP A 154 11.48 14.53 -4.09
CA ASP A 154 11.12 14.96 -2.73
C ASP A 154 12.38 15.09 -1.86
N THR A 155 12.58 16.28 -1.30
CA THR A 155 13.80 16.60 -0.53
C THR A 155 13.92 15.79 0.76
N GLU A 156 12.83 15.41 1.40
CA GLU A 156 12.86 14.59 2.61
C GLU A 156 13.33 13.17 2.31
N ILE A 157 12.92 12.63 1.16
CA ILE A 157 13.38 11.31 0.70
C ILE A 157 14.86 11.37 0.28
N ILE A 158 15.24 12.40 -0.47
CA ILE A 158 16.63 12.57 -0.93
C ILE A 158 17.61 12.65 0.26
N LYS A 159 17.25 13.32 1.34
CA LYS A 159 18.07 13.42 2.55
C LYS A 159 18.35 12.08 3.23
N GLU A 160 17.51 11.09 3.05
CA GLU A 160 17.67 9.75 3.63
C GLU A 160 18.49 8.80 2.74
N ALA A 161 18.90 9.25 1.54
CA ALA A 161 19.69 8.44 0.62
C ALA A 161 21.11 8.20 1.13
N ASN A 162 21.58 6.96 1.05
CA ASN A 162 22.97 6.62 1.37
C ASN A 162 23.94 7.07 0.27
N TRP A 163 23.47 7.11 -0.97
CA TRP A 163 24.22 7.54 -2.15
C TRP A 163 23.27 8.23 -3.11
N LEU A 164 23.66 9.39 -3.60
CA LEU A 164 22.91 10.19 -4.56
C LEU A 164 23.63 10.19 -5.92
N ILE A 165 22.89 10.08 -6.99
CA ILE A 165 23.35 10.23 -8.37
C ILE A 165 22.46 11.28 -9.02
N GLU A 166 23.05 12.43 -9.33
CA GLU A 166 22.36 13.49 -10.06
C GLU A 166 22.64 13.36 -11.55
N MET A 167 21.56 13.35 -12.33
CA MET A 167 21.62 13.23 -13.79
C MET A 167 21.16 14.54 -14.42
N GLY A 168 21.91 15.01 -15.41
CA GLY A 168 21.60 16.26 -16.07
C GLY A 168 22.59 16.64 -17.16
N PRO A 169 22.77 17.95 -17.43
CA PRO A 169 22.00 19.11 -16.92
C PRO A 169 20.64 19.30 -17.60
N GLU A 170 20.42 18.65 -18.76
CA GLU A 170 19.21 18.80 -19.57
C GLU A 170 18.54 17.44 -19.82
N ALA A 171 17.38 17.46 -20.47
CA ALA A 171 16.67 16.26 -20.90
C ALA A 171 16.92 15.94 -22.39
N GLY A 172 16.65 14.70 -22.80
CA GLY A 172 16.74 14.26 -24.19
C GLY A 172 18.18 14.17 -24.71
N LYS A 173 18.45 14.74 -25.90
CA LYS A 173 19.76 14.61 -26.61
C LYS A 173 20.93 15.24 -25.86
N ASN A 174 20.68 16.21 -24.99
CA ASN A 174 21.69 16.95 -24.23
C ASN A 174 21.76 16.53 -22.76
N GLY A 175 20.99 15.51 -22.36
CA GLY A 175 20.93 14.99 -21.00
C GLY A 175 21.43 13.55 -20.90
N GLY A 176 21.22 12.96 -19.72
CA GLY A 176 21.57 11.55 -19.49
C GLY A 176 23.02 11.32 -19.05
N TYR A 177 23.71 12.38 -18.66
CA TYR A 177 25.03 12.30 -18.03
C TYR A 177 24.90 12.33 -16.52
N VAL A 178 25.79 11.62 -15.83
CA VAL A 178 25.97 11.79 -14.39
C VAL A 178 26.64 13.14 -14.18
N PHE A 179 25.95 14.06 -13.52
CA PHE A 179 26.43 15.41 -13.22
C PHE A 179 27.27 15.42 -11.94
N THR A 180 26.75 14.75 -10.92
CA THR A 180 27.49 14.51 -9.68
C THR A 180 27.00 13.23 -9.01
N GLU A 181 27.83 12.62 -8.17
CA GLU A 181 27.48 11.47 -7.36
C GLU A 181 28.25 11.48 -6.03
N GLY A 182 27.64 10.98 -4.97
CA GLY A 182 28.26 10.93 -3.65
C GLY A 182 27.25 10.78 -2.52
N THR A 183 27.73 10.89 -1.30
CA THR A 183 26.86 11.06 -0.13
C THR A 183 26.31 12.49 -0.10
N ILE A 184 25.21 12.70 0.62
CA ILE A 184 24.62 14.05 0.79
C ILE A 184 25.61 15.08 1.34
N GLU A 185 26.55 14.65 2.16
CA GLU A 185 27.57 15.53 2.72
C GLU A 185 28.66 15.94 1.69
N GLN A 186 28.77 15.20 0.59
CA GLN A 186 29.79 15.39 -0.46
C GLN A 186 29.27 16.19 -1.65
N ILE A 187 27.96 16.29 -1.80
CA ILE A 187 27.25 17.00 -2.87
C ILE A 187 26.70 18.33 -2.35
#